data_05b98c9b114c8f641eae0ccd72f0b07e
#
_entry.id   05b98c9b114c8f641eae0ccd72f0b07e
#
_cell.length_a   1.000
_cell.length_b   1.000
_cell.length_c   1.000
_cell.angle_alpha   90.00
_cell.angle_beta   90.00
_cell.angle_gamma   90.00
#
_symmetry.space_group_name_H-M   'P 1'
#
loop_
_entity.id
_entity.type
_entity.pdbx_description
1 polymer ?
#
loop_
_entity_poly.entity_id
_entity_poly.type
_entity_poly.pdbx_seq_one_letter_code
_entity_poly.pdbx_strand_id
1 'polypeptide(L)'
;IGSPKLSELAKGKENVVIICSDHTRPVPSKHIIPFMLKEIREGNPDAKITLLIATGFHRATTREELVGKFGEEIVDNECIAIHDSQDMDAMANIGTLPSGAPLLINKIAANADLLVSEGFIETHFFAGFSGGRKSILPGVSSKVTVLGNHCSKFIDSPYSRTGILEGNPIHKDMIAASKMAHQKYIVNVIIDADKKVVHAVAGDAIEAHAAGCKFLQDYCQVVPKKAADIAISTNGGYPLDQNMYQSVKGMTAAEAAAKDDGILIMVSNCGDGHGGEGFYEALKNCSSPADLMAEILKVPQDQTKPDQWEYQIQCRILMQHKVIYVMCEEHRKMAQEMGFAVANDVNEALEMAIKEKGKDAHISIIPDGVSVMVKKPE
;
A
#
# COMPACT_ATOMS: atom_id res chain seq x y z
N ILE A 1 -8.71 8.26 -20.74
CA ILE A 1 -8.98 6.83 -20.90
C ILE A 1 -10.38 6.56 -20.38
N GLY A 2 -11.28 5.98 -21.21
CA GLY A 2 -12.60 5.54 -20.80
C GLY A 2 -13.55 6.63 -20.23
N SER A 3 -13.26 7.92 -20.45
CA SER A 3 -13.99 9.03 -19.86
C SER A 3 -13.93 10.27 -20.76
N PRO A 4 -14.95 11.16 -20.71
CA PRO A 4 -14.82 12.53 -21.18
C PRO A 4 -13.70 13.28 -20.45
N LYS A 5 -13.35 14.49 -20.93
CA LYS A 5 -12.41 15.37 -20.22
C LYS A 5 -12.99 15.79 -18.87
N LEU A 6 -12.11 16.10 -17.91
CA LEU A 6 -12.53 16.54 -16.59
C LEU A 6 -13.38 17.82 -16.64
N SER A 7 -13.06 18.75 -17.54
CA SER A 7 -13.86 19.96 -17.79
C SER A 7 -15.28 19.67 -18.29
N GLU A 8 -15.46 18.59 -19.07
CA GLU A 8 -16.80 18.18 -19.51
C GLU A 8 -17.60 17.53 -18.37
N LEU A 9 -16.94 16.73 -17.51
CA LEU A 9 -17.57 16.14 -16.34
C LEU A 9 -17.97 17.17 -15.29
N ALA A 10 -17.25 18.29 -15.19
CA ALA A 10 -17.51 19.38 -14.24
C ALA A 10 -18.71 20.26 -14.60
N LYS A 11 -19.20 20.21 -15.85
CA LYS A 11 -20.36 21.01 -16.26
C LYS A 11 -21.58 20.77 -15.39
N GLY A 12 -22.09 21.82 -14.76
CA GLY A 12 -23.28 21.79 -13.90
C GLY A 12 -23.08 21.08 -12.57
N LYS A 13 -21.83 20.85 -12.15
CA LYS A 13 -21.49 20.25 -10.85
C LYS A 13 -21.18 21.33 -9.84
N GLU A 14 -21.96 21.42 -8.77
CA GLU A 14 -21.80 22.45 -7.74
C GLU A 14 -20.75 22.06 -6.70
N ASN A 15 -20.77 20.82 -6.21
CA ASN A 15 -19.85 20.29 -5.22
C ASN A 15 -18.86 19.30 -5.87
N VAL A 16 -17.65 19.73 -6.10
CA VAL A 16 -16.59 18.89 -6.66
C VAL A 16 -15.60 18.53 -5.55
N VAL A 17 -15.32 17.26 -5.40
CA VAL A 17 -14.33 16.76 -4.41
C VAL A 17 -13.18 16.11 -5.14
N ILE A 18 -11.97 16.59 -4.85
CA ILE A 18 -10.72 15.94 -5.28
C ILE A 18 -10.13 15.23 -4.08
N ILE A 19 -10.15 13.91 -4.09
CA ILE A 19 -9.43 13.13 -3.08
C ILE A 19 -7.94 13.20 -3.39
N CYS A 20 -7.15 13.68 -2.43
CA CYS A 20 -5.71 13.85 -2.54
C CYS A 20 -4.99 12.92 -1.58
N SER A 21 -3.83 12.42 -1.97
CA SER A 21 -2.97 11.63 -1.09
C SER A 21 -2.39 12.49 0.05
N ASP A 22 -2.12 11.87 1.19
CA ASP A 22 -1.54 12.55 2.35
C ASP A 22 -0.01 12.75 2.26
N HIS A 23 0.58 13.31 3.33
CA HIS A 23 2.01 13.62 3.45
C HIS A 23 2.93 12.39 3.31
N THR A 24 2.43 11.18 3.56
CA THR A 24 3.22 9.95 3.52
C THR A 24 3.45 9.42 2.09
N ARG A 25 2.80 10.02 1.09
CA ARG A 25 2.86 9.58 -0.31
C ARG A 25 3.62 10.57 -1.18
N PRO A 26 4.62 10.10 -1.96
CA PRO A 26 5.48 10.97 -2.78
C PRO A 26 4.81 11.40 -4.10
N VAL A 27 3.50 11.62 -4.09
CA VAL A 27 2.77 12.11 -5.25
C VAL A 27 3.14 13.57 -5.50
N PRO A 28 3.48 13.97 -6.73
CA PRO A 28 3.82 15.36 -7.06
C PRO A 28 2.58 16.24 -7.17
N SER A 29 1.77 16.31 -6.10
CA SER A 29 0.46 16.96 -6.07
C SER A 29 0.51 18.43 -6.46
N LYS A 30 1.61 19.14 -6.09
CA LYS A 30 1.83 20.54 -6.51
C LYS A 30 1.88 20.75 -8.02
N HIS A 31 2.13 19.68 -8.78
CA HIS A 31 2.12 19.73 -10.25
C HIS A 31 0.82 19.21 -10.85
N ILE A 32 0.11 18.30 -10.16
CA ILE A 32 -1.12 17.69 -10.66
C ILE A 32 -2.35 18.55 -10.35
N ILE A 33 -2.48 18.98 -9.09
CA ILE A 33 -3.68 19.70 -8.61
C ILE A 33 -3.98 20.98 -9.37
N PRO A 34 -3.01 21.85 -9.74
CA PRO A 34 -3.30 23.04 -10.52
C PRO A 34 -3.99 22.75 -11.86
N PHE A 35 -3.58 21.67 -12.55
CA PHE A 35 -4.24 21.26 -13.80
C PHE A 35 -5.66 20.76 -13.56
N MET A 36 -5.89 19.97 -12.51
CA MET A 36 -7.23 19.49 -12.17
C MET A 36 -8.16 20.65 -11.80
N LEU A 37 -7.70 21.58 -10.97
CA LEU A 37 -8.45 22.79 -10.60
C LEU A 37 -8.80 23.64 -11.83
N LYS A 38 -7.85 23.84 -12.74
CA LYS A 38 -8.06 24.57 -13.99
C LYS A 38 -9.13 23.89 -14.85
N GLU A 39 -9.00 22.60 -15.12
CA GLU A 39 -9.96 21.84 -15.93
C GLU A 39 -11.37 21.86 -15.31
N ILE A 40 -11.50 21.75 -13.99
CA ILE A 40 -12.80 21.80 -13.31
C ILE A 40 -13.42 23.21 -13.49
N ARG A 41 -12.64 24.28 -13.27
CA ARG A 41 -13.11 25.65 -13.41
C ARG A 41 -13.40 26.06 -14.85
N GLU A 42 -12.73 25.48 -15.83
CA GLU A 42 -13.10 25.62 -17.25
C GLU A 42 -14.47 24.99 -17.54
N GLY A 43 -14.83 23.91 -16.87
CA GLY A 43 -16.14 23.26 -17.00
C GLY A 43 -17.25 23.97 -16.22
N ASN A 44 -16.95 24.42 -15.01
CA ASN A 44 -17.84 25.17 -14.13
C ASN A 44 -17.03 26.15 -13.26
N PRO A 45 -16.98 27.46 -13.61
CA PRO A 45 -16.26 28.48 -12.85
C PRO A 45 -16.76 28.66 -11.41
N ASP A 46 -18.03 28.36 -11.15
CA ASP A 46 -18.70 28.57 -9.87
C ASP A 46 -18.66 27.30 -8.97
N ALA A 47 -18.02 26.23 -9.43
CA ALA A 47 -17.92 24.99 -8.66
C ALA A 47 -17.19 25.19 -7.32
N LYS A 48 -17.80 24.71 -6.24
CA LYS A 48 -17.16 24.62 -4.93
C LYS A 48 -16.26 23.38 -4.92
N ILE A 49 -14.96 23.62 -4.91
CA ILE A 49 -13.97 22.54 -4.96
C ILE A 49 -13.42 22.30 -3.56
N THR A 50 -13.44 21.05 -3.10
CA THR A 50 -12.83 20.63 -1.83
C THR A 50 -11.71 19.62 -2.11
N LEU A 51 -10.52 19.89 -1.61
CA LEU A 51 -9.41 18.95 -1.57
C LEU A 51 -9.55 18.09 -0.29
N LEU A 52 -9.95 16.84 -0.43
CA LEU A 52 -10.11 15.90 0.70
C LEU A 52 -8.85 15.05 0.84
N ILE A 53 -8.08 15.25 1.91
CA ILE A 53 -6.83 14.54 2.17
C ILE A 53 -7.12 13.14 2.69
N ALA A 54 -6.74 12.14 1.93
CA ALA A 54 -6.96 10.72 2.20
C ALA A 54 -5.87 10.16 3.13
N THR A 55 -6.08 10.24 4.42
CA THR A 55 -5.14 9.77 5.46
C THR A 55 -5.22 8.26 5.72
N GLY A 56 -6.36 7.62 5.39
CA GLY A 56 -6.60 6.24 5.83
C GLY A 56 -6.45 6.12 7.36
N PHE A 57 -5.46 5.34 7.85
CA PHE A 57 -5.12 5.22 9.27
C PHE A 57 -4.00 6.13 9.75
N HIS A 58 -3.44 6.94 8.86
CA HIS A 58 -2.38 7.86 9.24
C HIS A 58 -2.95 9.00 10.08
N ARG A 59 -2.07 9.66 10.86
CA ARG A 59 -2.41 10.91 11.54
C ARG A 59 -2.81 12.00 10.55
N ALA A 60 -3.47 13.02 11.06
CA ALA A 60 -3.78 14.20 10.28
C ALA A 60 -2.49 14.84 9.70
N THR A 61 -2.60 15.32 8.45
CA THR A 61 -1.54 16.06 7.76
C THR A 61 -1.47 17.48 8.32
N THR A 62 -0.28 17.94 8.73
CA THR A 62 -0.09 19.30 9.27
C THR A 62 -0.13 20.35 8.15
N ARG A 63 -0.27 21.65 8.54
CA ARG A 63 -0.25 22.73 7.55
C ARG A 63 1.08 22.79 6.79
N GLU A 64 2.20 22.60 7.48
CA GLU A 64 3.55 22.60 6.88
C GLU A 64 3.68 21.48 5.85
N GLU A 65 3.16 20.29 6.15
CA GLU A 65 3.13 19.15 5.23
C GLU A 65 2.22 19.41 4.02
N LEU A 66 1.05 20.08 4.23
CA LEU A 66 0.18 20.51 3.14
C LEU A 66 0.90 21.51 2.23
N VAL A 67 1.57 22.50 2.79
CA VAL A 67 2.35 23.49 2.03
C VAL A 67 3.47 22.81 1.24
N GLY A 68 4.19 21.88 1.87
CA GLY A 68 5.23 21.11 1.19
C GLY A 68 4.71 20.29 0.00
N LYS A 69 3.47 19.77 0.12
CA LYS A 69 2.83 18.90 -0.87
C LYS A 69 2.11 19.65 -2.00
N PHE A 70 1.39 20.71 -1.67
CA PHE A 70 0.52 21.42 -2.62
C PHE A 70 1.05 22.80 -3.03
N GLY A 71 1.91 23.40 -2.21
CA GLY A 71 2.32 24.81 -2.32
C GLY A 71 1.41 25.73 -1.51
N GLU A 72 1.96 26.88 -1.08
CA GLU A 72 1.28 27.85 -0.22
C GLU A 72 0.03 28.43 -0.89
N GLU A 73 0.11 28.74 -2.18
CA GLU A 73 -1.01 29.29 -2.95
C GLU A 73 -2.27 28.41 -2.89
N ILE A 74 -2.12 27.09 -3.06
CA ILE A 74 -3.25 26.14 -2.99
C ILE A 74 -3.75 26.03 -1.55
N VAL A 75 -2.86 25.96 -0.58
CA VAL A 75 -3.23 25.80 0.84
C VAL A 75 -4.01 27.02 1.37
N ASP A 76 -3.69 28.22 0.86
CA ASP A 76 -4.34 29.46 1.30
C ASP A 76 -5.65 29.77 0.57
N ASN A 77 -5.81 29.30 -0.66
CA ASN A 77 -6.94 29.70 -1.51
C ASN A 77 -7.98 28.60 -1.73
N GLU A 78 -7.65 27.33 -1.50
CA GLU A 78 -8.58 26.23 -1.74
C GLU A 78 -9.17 25.70 -0.43
N CYS A 79 -10.37 25.12 -0.50
CA CYS A 79 -10.98 24.44 0.63
C CYS A 79 -10.29 23.09 0.83
N ILE A 80 -9.65 22.89 1.98
CA ILE A 80 -8.97 21.63 2.34
C ILE A 80 -9.67 21.01 3.54
N ALA A 81 -10.03 19.72 3.42
CA ALA A 81 -10.53 18.91 4.50
C ALA A 81 -9.60 17.69 4.71
N ILE A 82 -9.39 17.30 5.94
CA ILE A 82 -8.57 16.15 6.30
C ILE A 82 -9.48 15.03 6.77
N HIS A 83 -9.34 13.85 6.19
CA HIS A 83 -10.07 12.67 6.62
C HIS A 83 -9.54 12.16 7.97
N ASP A 84 -10.46 11.73 8.83
CA ASP A 84 -10.15 10.95 10.03
C ASP A 84 -11.00 9.67 10.02
N SER A 85 -10.36 8.52 9.87
CA SER A 85 -11.02 7.22 9.79
C SER A 85 -11.71 6.79 11.09
N GLN A 86 -11.44 7.46 12.21
CA GLN A 86 -12.02 7.19 13.52
C GLN A 86 -13.21 8.09 13.85
N ASP A 87 -13.37 9.22 13.17
CA ASP A 87 -14.51 10.12 13.32
C ASP A 87 -15.75 9.54 12.65
N MET A 88 -16.52 8.73 13.40
CA MET A 88 -17.72 8.07 12.87
C MET A 88 -18.84 9.07 12.55
N ASP A 89 -18.85 10.24 13.18
CA ASP A 89 -19.83 11.30 12.88
C ASP A 89 -19.58 11.95 11.53
N ALA A 90 -18.35 11.92 11.05
CA ALA A 90 -17.98 12.36 9.69
C ALA A 90 -18.24 11.31 8.60
N MET A 91 -18.69 10.08 8.94
CA MET A 91 -18.91 9.00 7.98
C MET A 91 -20.36 8.91 7.52
N ALA A 92 -20.51 8.51 6.25
CA ALA A 92 -21.78 8.09 5.65
C ALA A 92 -21.71 6.61 5.29
N ASN A 93 -22.74 5.85 5.66
CA ASN A 93 -22.89 4.47 5.18
C ASN A 93 -23.51 4.51 3.78
N ILE A 94 -22.77 4.11 2.77
CA ILE A 94 -23.22 4.08 1.37
C ILE A 94 -23.49 2.67 0.85
N GLY A 95 -23.49 1.67 1.73
CA GLY A 95 -23.90 0.30 1.41
C GLY A 95 -23.02 -0.77 2.00
N THR A 96 -23.04 -1.96 1.41
CA THR A 96 -22.30 -3.14 1.87
C THR A 96 -21.39 -3.64 0.76
N LEU A 97 -20.14 -3.90 1.09
CA LEU A 97 -19.13 -4.45 0.18
C LEU A 97 -19.42 -5.92 -0.15
N PRO A 98 -18.87 -6.47 -1.25
CA PRO A 98 -18.98 -7.89 -1.59
C PRO A 98 -18.52 -8.84 -0.47
N SER A 99 -17.59 -8.41 0.38
CA SER A 99 -17.16 -9.14 1.57
C SER A 99 -18.19 -9.23 2.69
N GLY A 100 -19.24 -8.41 2.64
CA GLY A 100 -20.21 -8.24 3.72
C GLY A 100 -19.88 -7.11 4.69
N ALA A 101 -18.68 -6.49 4.60
CA ALA A 101 -18.34 -5.35 5.42
C ALA A 101 -19.14 -4.09 5.03
N PRO A 102 -19.53 -3.22 6.01
CA PRO A 102 -20.19 -1.96 5.68
C PRO A 102 -19.22 -1.01 4.97
N LEU A 103 -19.72 -0.27 3.98
CA LEU A 103 -18.95 0.78 3.31
C LEU A 103 -19.29 2.13 3.92
N LEU A 104 -18.46 2.55 4.86
CA LEU A 104 -18.54 3.83 5.56
C LEU A 104 -17.44 4.74 5.01
N ILE A 105 -17.79 5.80 4.31
CA ILE A 105 -16.84 6.77 3.74
C ILE A 105 -17.09 8.17 4.27
N ASN A 106 -16.11 9.05 4.15
CA ASN A 106 -16.24 10.44 4.53
C ASN A 106 -17.44 11.11 3.86
N LYS A 107 -18.28 11.82 4.63
CA LYS A 107 -19.50 12.49 4.14
C LYS A 107 -19.21 13.49 3.02
N ILE A 108 -18.04 14.15 3.04
CA ILE A 108 -17.63 15.09 1.98
C ILE A 108 -17.54 14.34 0.65
N ALA A 109 -16.91 13.16 0.63
CA ALA A 109 -16.84 12.33 -0.57
C ALA A 109 -18.20 11.75 -0.97
N ALA A 110 -18.98 11.29 0.01
CA ALA A 110 -20.30 10.69 -0.24
C ALA A 110 -21.32 11.67 -0.83
N ASN A 111 -21.19 12.97 -0.54
CA ASN A 111 -22.12 14.02 -0.98
C ASN A 111 -21.59 14.83 -2.19
N ALA A 112 -20.50 14.39 -2.82
CA ALA A 112 -19.95 15.08 -3.97
C ALA A 112 -20.85 14.90 -5.22
N ASP A 113 -21.08 15.96 -5.98
CA ASP A 113 -21.72 15.89 -7.32
C ASP A 113 -20.76 15.33 -8.36
N LEU A 114 -19.46 15.58 -8.15
CA LEU A 114 -18.36 15.02 -8.93
C LEU A 114 -17.22 14.63 -7.97
N LEU A 115 -16.97 13.34 -7.86
CA LEU A 115 -15.90 12.78 -7.06
C LEU A 115 -14.76 12.31 -7.98
N VAL A 116 -13.59 12.91 -7.79
CA VAL A 116 -12.38 12.60 -8.55
C VAL A 116 -11.19 12.42 -7.60
N SER A 117 -10.09 11.86 -8.05
CA SER A 117 -8.90 11.74 -7.20
C SER A 117 -7.60 11.92 -7.96
N GLU A 118 -6.57 12.39 -7.26
CA GLU A 118 -5.18 12.30 -7.67
C GLU A 118 -4.46 11.17 -6.93
N GLY A 119 -3.34 10.73 -7.45
CA GLY A 119 -2.55 9.71 -6.78
C GLY A 119 -1.40 9.19 -7.63
N PHE A 120 -0.80 8.11 -7.16
CA PHE A 120 0.22 7.39 -7.93
C PHE A 120 -0.03 5.87 -7.90
N ILE A 121 0.50 5.19 -8.91
CA ILE A 121 0.42 3.75 -9.03
C ILE A 121 1.81 3.17 -8.74
N GLU A 122 1.88 2.32 -7.74
CA GLU A 122 3.04 1.50 -7.38
C GLU A 122 2.58 0.08 -7.09
N THR A 123 3.49 -0.87 -7.01
CA THR A 123 3.20 -2.24 -6.56
C THR A 123 2.75 -2.24 -5.11
N HIS A 124 1.89 -3.20 -4.75
CA HIS A 124 1.42 -3.34 -3.37
C HIS A 124 1.33 -4.80 -2.97
N PHE A 125 2.00 -5.17 -1.90
CA PHE A 125 2.29 -6.55 -1.49
C PHE A 125 1.08 -7.45 -1.17
N PHE A 126 -0.12 -6.88 -0.96
CA PHE A 126 -1.37 -7.65 -0.84
C PHE A 126 -2.54 -7.09 -1.68
N ALA A 127 -2.59 -5.80 -1.98
CA ALA A 127 -3.67 -5.21 -2.79
C ALA A 127 -3.37 -5.21 -4.30
N GLY A 128 -2.25 -5.79 -4.72
CA GLY A 128 -1.74 -5.81 -6.08
C GLY A 128 -1.04 -4.51 -6.45
N PHE A 129 -1.77 -3.40 -6.50
CA PHE A 129 -1.27 -2.06 -6.81
C PHE A 129 -1.93 -1.00 -5.94
N SER A 130 -1.26 0.15 -5.77
CA SER A 130 -1.82 1.38 -5.20
C SER A 130 -2.60 2.19 -6.25
N GLY A 131 -3.03 3.40 -5.91
CA GLY A 131 -3.76 4.32 -6.80
C GLY A 131 -5.22 3.93 -7.07
N GLY A 132 -5.88 4.74 -7.90
CA GLY A 132 -7.26 4.54 -8.35
C GLY A 132 -8.26 4.35 -7.20
N ARG A 133 -8.89 3.19 -7.17
CA ARG A 133 -9.87 2.78 -6.15
C ARG A 133 -9.38 2.87 -4.69
N LYS A 134 -8.06 2.87 -4.46
CA LYS A 134 -7.51 3.02 -3.09
C LYS A 134 -7.71 4.41 -2.50
N SER A 135 -8.00 5.41 -3.31
CA SER A 135 -8.41 6.73 -2.80
C SER A 135 -9.71 6.67 -2.00
N ILE A 136 -10.61 5.72 -2.32
CA ILE A 136 -11.83 5.47 -1.57
C ILE A 136 -11.56 4.52 -0.41
N LEU A 137 -11.06 3.31 -0.69
CA LEU A 137 -10.77 2.28 0.32
C LEU A 137 -9.29 1.87 0.22
N PRO A 138 -8.44 2.21 1.18
CA PRO A 138 -8.73 2.75 2.51
C PRO A 138 -8.83 4.28 2.61
N GLY A 139 -8.48 5.05 1.58
CA GLY A 139 -8.12 6.46 1.63
C GLY A 139 -9.06 7.37 2.42
N VAL A 140 -10.37 7.32 2.15
CA VAL A 140 -11.41 8.12 2.83
C VAL A 140 -12.47 7.26 3.51
N SER A 141 -12.16 6.00 3.78
CA SER A 141 -13.04 5.06 4.46
C SER A 141 -12.81 5.02 5.96
N SER A 142 -13.86 4.66 6.73
CA SER A 142 -13.75 4.47 8.16
C SER A 142 -12.83 3.30 8.52
N LYS A 143 -12.30 3.33 9.74
CA LYS A 143 -11.53 2.23 10.34
C LYS A 143 -12.29 0.89 10.25
N VAL A 144 -13.60 0.89 10.48
CA VAL A 144 -14.44 -0.32 10.42
C VAL A 144 -14.40 -0.94 9.02
N THR A 145 -14.58 -0.13 7.98
CA THR A 145 -14.55 -0.58 6.59
C THR A 145 -13.16 -1.12 6.21
N VAL A 146 -12.12 -0.41 6.60
CA VAL A 146 -10.74 -0.82 6.28
C VAL A 146 -10.38 -2.14 6.95
N LEU A 147 -10.67 -2.30 8.25
CA LEU A 147 -10.43 -3.55 8.97
C LEU A 147 -11.22 -4.72 8.36
N GLY A 148 -12.47 -4.49 7.98
CA GLY A 148 -13.28 -5.50 7.28
C GLY A 148 -12.69 -5.94 5.94
N ASN A 149 -12.09 -5.02 5.17
CA ASN A 149 -11.40 -5.34 3.91
C ASN A 149 -10.03 -6.02 4.13
N HIS A 150 -9.32 -5.70 5.21
CA HIS A 150 -8.00 -6.26 5.53
C HIS A 150 -8.09 -7.48 6.47
N CYS A 151 -9.23 -8.17 6.48
CA CYS A 151 -9.46 -9.34 7.32
C CYS A 151 -8.55 -10.52 6.96
N SER A 152 -8.35 -11.42 7.93
CA SER A 152 -7.46 -12.57 7.82
C SER A 152 -7.73 -13.42 6.59
N LYS A 153 -9.01 -13.73 6.31
CA LYS A 153 -9.43 -14.51 5.13
C LYS A 153 -8.98 -13.89 3.81
N PHE A 154 -8.98 -12.55 3.71
CA PHE A 154 -8.60 -11.85 2.49
C PHE A 154 -7.08 -11.78 2.33
N ILE A 155 -6.38 -11.54 3.42
CA ILE A 155 -4.90 -11.52 3.43
C ILE A 155 -4.33 -12.92 3.12
N ASP A 156 -4.99 -13.98 3.58
CA ASP A 156 -4.58 -15.37 3.33
C ASP A 156 -4.78 -15.81 1.86
N SER A 157 -5.64 -15.13 1.14
CA SER A 157 -5.91 -15.47 -0.26
C SER A 157 -4.62 -15.55 -1.10
N PRO A 158 -4.44 -16.61 -1.93
CA PRO A 158 -3.28 -16.73 -2.82
C PRO A 158 -3.20 -15.59 -3.87
N TYR A 159 -4.30 -14.89 -4.09
CA TYR A 159 -4.38 -13.73 -4.98
C TYR A 159 -4.03 -12.41 -4.29
N SER A 160 -3.97 -12.36 -2.95
CA SER A 160 -3.55 -11.16 -2.21
C SER A 160 -2.02 -11.07 -2.20
N ARG A 161 -1.46 -10.74 -3.36
CA ARG A 161 0.00 -10.68 -3.63
C ARG A 161 0.34 -9.47 -4.49
N THR A 162 1.62 -9.14 -4.52
CA THR A 162 2.16 -8.05 -5.35
C THR A 162 1.77 -8.24 -6.82
N GLY A 163 1.22 -7.19 -7.43
CA GLY A 163 0.89 -7.17 -8.86
C GLY A 163 -0.37 -7.96 -9.25
N ILE A 164 -1.07 -8.62 -8.32
CA ILE A 164 -2.25 -9.42 -8.63
C ILE A 164 -3.52 -8.63 -8.35
N LEU A 165 -4.30 -8.35 -9.39
CA LEU A 165 -5.62 -7.73 -9.31
C LEU A 165 -6.73 -8.76 -9.53
N GLU A 166 -6.61 -9.59 -10.57
CA GLU A 166 -7.60 -10.62 -10.88
C GLU A 166 -7.64 -11.68 -9.77
N GLY A 167 -8.83 -12.03 -9.31
CA GLY A 167 -9.04 -12.96 -8.21
C GLY A 167 -8.75 -12.40 -6.81
N ASN A 168 -8.14 -11.22 -6.70
CA ASN A 168 -7.78 -10.61 -5.42
C ASN A 168 -9.04 -10.08 -4.69
N PRO A 169 -9.42 -10.66 -3.54
CA PRO A 169 -10.66 -10.28 -2.84
C PRO A 169 -10.59 -8.85 -2.27
N ILE A 170 -9.41 -8.39 -1.88
CA ILE A 170 -9.17 -7.02 -1.40
C ILE A 170 -9.43 -6.02 -2.53
N HIS A 171 -8.88 -6.28 -3.70
CA HIS A 171 -9.10 -5.46 -4.90
C HIS A 171 -10.60 -5.44 -5.31
N LYS A 172 -11.28 -6.58 -5.23
CA LYS A 172 -12.70 -6.69 -5.55
C LYS A 172 -13.56 -5.76 -4.68
N ASP A 173 -13.33 -5.73 -3.39
CA ASP A 173 -14.02 -4.81 -2.48
C ASP A 173 -13.66 -3.34 -2.79
N MET A 174 -12.39 -3.04 -3.05
CA MET A 174 -11.95 -1.68 -3.39
C MET A 174 -12.59 -1.17 -4.68
N ILE A 175 -12.75 -2.02 -5.70
CA ILE A 175 -13.49 -1.68 -6.94
C ILE A 175 -14.97 -1.43 -6.63
N ALA A 176 -15.60 -2.27 -5.80
CA ALA A 176 -16.98 -2.06 -5.39
C ALA A 176 -17.14 -0.73 -4.63
N ALA A 177 -16.23 -0.42 -3.71
CA ALA A 177 -16.21 0.85 -2.98
C ALA A 177 -16.10 2.06 -3.92
N SER A 178 -15.19 2.04 -4.89
CA SER A 178 -15.02 3.09 -5.90
C SER A 178 -16.30 3.30 -6.72
N LYS A 179 -16.94 2.20 -7.16
CA LYS A 179 -18.20 2.27 -7.91
C LYS A 179 -19.35 2.83 -7.08
N MET A 180 -19.51 2.35 -5.84
CA MET A 180 -20.57 2.79 -4.93
C MET A 180 -20.40 4.24 -4.49
N ALA A 181 -19.15 4.71 -4.34
CA ALA A 181 -18.83 6.11 -4.08
C ALA A 181 -18.96 7.00 -5.32
N HIS A 182 -19.27 6.44 -6.50
CA HIS A 182 -19.33 7.17 -7.76
C HIS A 182 -18.04 7.94 -8.10
N GLN A 183 -16.87 7.38 -7.78
CA GLN A 183 -15.59 7.94 -8.22
C GLN A 183 -15.51 7.91 -9.75
N LYS A 184 -15.56 9.08 -10.39
CA LYS A 184 -15.73 9.20 -11.86
C LYS A 184 -14.44 9.36 -12.63
N TYR A 185 -13.42 9.95 -12.01
CA TYR A 185 -12.19 10.30 -12.71
C TYR A 185 -10.98 10.22 -11.79
N ILE A 186 -9.88 9.76 -12.32
CA ILE A 186 -8.59 9.76 -11.64
C ILE A 186 -7.53 10.47 -12.48
N VAL A 187 -6.55 11.06 -11.81
CA VAL A 187 -5.26 11.43 -12.38
C VAL A 187 -4.20 10.70 -11.56
N ASN A 188 -3.59 9.69 -12.14
CA ASN A 188 -2.55 8.93 -11.45
C ASN A 188 -1.25 8.97 -12.22
N VAL A 189 -0.14 9.07 -11.50
CA VAL A 189 1.21 9.05 -12.05
C VAL A 189 1.95 7.79 -11.61
N ILE A 190 2.96 7.43 -12.38
CA ILE A 190 3.99 6.45 -12.01
C ILE A 190 5.28 7.22 -11.90
N ILE A 191 6.01 7.04 -10.82
CA ILE A 191 7.25 7.75 -10.51
C ILE A 191 8.41 6.77 -10.40
N ASP A 192 9.61 7.20 -10.76
CA ASP A 192 10.84 6.45 -10.57
C ASP A 192 11.42 6.63 -9.14
N ALA A 193 12.59 6.03 -8.91
CA ALA A 193 13.30 6.13 -7.64
C ALA A 193 13.69 7.57 -7.26
N ASP A 194 13.91 8.43 -8.27
CA ASP A 194 14.21 9.86 -8.09
C ASP A 194 12.94 10.71 -7.89
N LYS A 195 11.77 10.10 -7.75
CA LYS A 195 10.45 10.77 -7.65
C LYS A 195 10.03 11.53 -8.92
N LYS A 196 10.64 11.25 -10.06
CA LYS A 196 10.26 11.83 -11.35
C LYS A 196 9.09 11.06 -11.96
N VAL A 197 8.15 11.79 -12.56
CA VAL A 197 7.03 11.18 -13.28
C VAL A 197 7.54 10.54 -14.56
N VAL A 198 7.39 9.21 -14.67
CA VAL A 198 7.74 8.43 -15.87
C VAL A 198 6.54 8.09 -16.73
N HIS A 199 5.34 8.10 -16.14
CA HIS A 199 4.07 7.87 -16.85
C HIS A 199 2.91 8.52 -16.11
N ALA A 200 1.87 8.89 -16.84
CA ALA A 200 0.63 9.42 -16.28
C ALA A 200 -0.58 8.82 -16.99
N VAL A 201 -1.63 8.55 -16.23
CA VAL A 201 -2.93 8.11 -16.73
C VAL A 201 -4.02 8.98 -16.14
N ALA A 202 -5.04 9.30 -16.94
CA ALA A 202 -6.19 10.05 -16.49
C ALA A 202 -7.46 9.54 -17.19
N GLY A 203 -8.60 9.58 -16.49
CA GLY A 203 -9.87 9.13 -17.03
C GLY A 203 -10.71 8.34 -16.02
N ASP A 204 -11.53 7.42 -16.52
CA ASP A 204 -12.35 6.52 -15.69
C ASP A 204 -11.55 5.85 -14.59
N ALA A 205 -12.09 5.83 -13.38
CA ALA A 205 -11.38 5.37 -12.19
C ALA A 205 -10.91 3.92 -12.26
N ILE A 206 -11.51 3.10 -13.12
CA ILE A 206 -11.18 1.69 -13.28
C ILE A 206 -10.30 1.47 -14.51
N GLU A 207 -10.71 2.01 -15.67
CA GLU A 207 -9.99 1.79 -16.92
C GLU A 207 -8.63 2.49 -16.94
N ALA A 208 -8.57 3.75 -16.48
CA ALA A 208 -7.31 4.48 -16.39
C ALA A 208 -6.37 3.85 -15.35
N HIS A 209 -6.90 3.38 -14.19
CA HIS A 209 -6.09 2.64 -13.23
C HIS A 209 -5.55 1.34 -13.81
N ALA A 210 -6.38 0.55 -14.51
CA ALA A 210 -5.95 -0.70 -15.13
C ALA A 210 -4.84 -0.47 -16.17
N ALA A 211 -4.97 0.60 -16.99
CA ALA A 211 -3.93 0.98 -17.95
C ALA A 211 -2.60 1.34 -17.28
N GLY A 212 -2.66 2.12 -16.18
CA GLY A 212 -1.46 2.46 -15.40
C GLY A 212 -0.83 1.24 -14.72
N CYS A 213 -1.63 0.32 -14.16
CA CYS A 213 -1.13 -0.93 -13.60
C CYS A 213 -0.43 -1.80 -14.66
N LYS A 214 -1.02 -1.88 -15.85
CA LYS A 214 -0.41 -2.63 -16.96
C LYS A 214 0.93 -2.02 -17.37
N PHE A 215 1.02 -0.69 -17.50
CA PHE A 215 2.28 -0.01 -17.79
C PHE A 215 3.32 -0.31 -16.70
N LEU A 216 2.97 -0.18 -15.43
CA LEU A 216 3.88 -0.43 -14.32
C LEU A 216 4.32 -1.90 -14.29
N GLN A 217 3.41 -2.84 -14.54
CA GLN A 217 3.72 -4.26 -14.64
C GLN A 217 4.79 -4.53 -15.71
N ASP A 218 4.60 -3.97 -16.91
CA ASP A 218 5.55 -4.14 -18.01
C ASP A 218 6.90 -3.48 -17.71
N TYR A 219 6.93 -2.45 -16.87
CA TYR A 219 8.12 -1.70 -16.51
C TYR A 219 8.95 -2.37 -15.39
N CYS A 220 8.29 -2.92 -14.34
CA CYS A 220 8.98 -3.38 -13.13
C CYS A 220 8.86 -4.88 -12.86
N GLN A 221 8.16 -5.66 -13.71
CA GLN A 221 8.06 -7.10 -13.51
C GLN A 221 9.34 -7.82 -13.92
N VAL A 222 9.83 -8.66 -13.00
CA VAL A 222 10.99 -9.52 -13.23
C VAL A 222 10.61 -10.97 -12.95
N VAL A 223 10.97 -11.87 -13.85
CA VAL A 223 10.86 -13.32 -13.67
C VAL A 223 12.27 -13.89 -13.54
N PRO A 224 12.68 -14.36 -12.35
CA PRO A 224 13.98 -15.02 -12.19
C PRO A 224 14.08 -16.26 -13.11
N LYS A 225 15.28 -16.57 -13.58
CA LYS A 225 15.49 -17.78 -14.43
C LYS A 225 15.17 -19.07 -13.68
N LYS A 226 15.37 -19.11 -12.37
CA LYS A 226 15.01 -20.20 -11.46
C LYS A 226 14.80 -19.65 -10.05
N ALA A 227 14.03 -20.35 -9.24
CA ALA A 227 13.85 -20.02 -7.84
C ALA A 227 15.17 -20.18 -7.06
N ALA A 228 15.41 -19.29 -6.12
CA ALA A 228 16.65 -19.22 -5.34
C ALA A 228 16.61 -20.10 -4.08
N ASP A 229 17.75 -20.66 -3.73
CA ASP A 229 17.97 -21.29 -2.42
C ASP A 229 18.14 -20.23 -1.33
N ILE A 230 18.71 -19.07 -1.71
CA ILE A 230 18.93 -17.91 -0.85
C ILE A 230 18.45 -16.66 -1.62
N ALA A 231 17.54 -15.90 -1.05
CA ALA A 231 17.10 -14.63 -1.62
C ALA A 231 17.45 -13.46 -0.69
N ILE A 232 18.19 -12.48 -1.20
CA ILE A 232 18.58 -11.27 -0.48
C ILE A 232 17.74 -10.11 -0.98
N SER A 233 17.06 -9.40 -0.09
CA SER A 233 16.22 -8.24 -0.45
C SER A 233 16.43 -7.08 0.50
N THR A 234 16.10 -5.88 0.03
CA THR A 234 16.06 -4.64 0.81
C THR A 234 14.73 -3.92 0.58
N ASN A 235 14.48 -2.85 1.33
CA ASN A 235 13.38 -1.91 1.09
C ASN A 235 13.83 -0.64 0.32
N GLY A 236 14.99 -0.66 -0.33
CA GLY A 236 15.49 0.51 -1.09
C GLY A 236 16.00 1.66 -0.24
N GLY A 237 16.14 1.51 1.09
CA GLY A 237 16.64 2.52 2.01
C GLY A 237 15.56 3.41 2.64
N TYR A 238 16.01 4.44 3.37
CA TYR A 238 15.15 5.37 4.09
C TYR A 238 14.22 6.17 3.14
N PRO A 239 12.93 6.36 3.49
CA PRO A 239 12.25 5.98 4.75
C PRO A 239 11.63 4.58 4.75
N LEU A 240 11.72 3.81 3.68
CA LEU A 240 11.01 2.54 3.55
C LEU A 240 11.64 1.41 4.38
N ASP A 241 12.89 1.56 4.80
CA ASP A 241 13.61 0.60 5.65
C ASP A 241 13.71 1.04 7.13
N GLN A 242 12.89 2.03 7.53
CA GLN A 242 12.97 2.63 8.87
C GLN A 242 12.63 1.67 10.01
N ASN A 243 11.81 0.63 9.78
CA ASN A 243 11.42 -0.33 10.81
C ASN A 243 11.07 -1.71 10.24
N MET A 244 10.94 -2.71 11.14
CA MET A 244 10.66 -4.11 10.75
C MET A 244 9.28 -4.28 10.10
N TYR A 245 8.26 -3.53 10.54
CA TYR A 245 6.94 -3.54 9.93
C TYR A 245 6.99 -3.19 8.43
N GLN A 246 7.74 -2.15 8.07
CA GLN A 246 7.91 -1.77 6.66
C GLN A 246 8.74 -2.81 5.88
N SER A 247 9.70 -3.49 6.54
CA SER A 247 10.57 -4.48 5.89
C SER A 247 9.83 -5.68 5.31
N VAL A 248 8.63 -5.99 5.84
CA VAL A 248 7.79 -7.08 5.32
C VAL A 248 7.51 -6.88 3.82
N LYS A 249 7.41 -5.66 3.33
CA LYS A 249 7.17 -5.36 1.91
C LYS A 249 8.29 -5.90 1.01
N GLY A 250 9.55 -5.54 1.30
CA GLY A 250 10.70 -6.05 0.55
C GLY A 250 10.92 -7.56 0.74
N MET A 251 10.53 -8.07 1.91
CA MET A 251 10.60 -9.51 2.20
C MET A 251 9.64 -10.33 1.31
N THR A 252 8.48 -9.78 0.93
CA THR A 252 7.57 -10.46 -0.01
C THR A 252 8.16 -10.62 -1.41
N ALA A 253 9.07 -9.74 -1.82
CA ALA A 253 9.80 -9.89 -3.08
C ALA A 253 10.85 -11.04 -3.00
N ALA A 254 11.53 -11.17 -1.85
CA ALA A 254 12.42 -12.30 -1.58
C ALA A 254 11.65 -13.62 -1.54
N GLU A 255 10.48 -13.66 -0.87
CA GLU A 255 9.56 -14.81 -0.85
C GLU A 255 9.22 -15.25 -2.29
N ALA A 256 8.85 -14.30 -3.16
CA ALA A 256 8.49 -14.61 -4.55
C ALA A 256 9.67 -15.13 -5.39
N ALA A 257 10.92 -14.76 -5.05
CA ALA A 257 12.13 -15.22 -5.73
C ALA A 257 12.67 -16.55 -5.22
N ALA A 258 12.28 -16.97 -4.01
CA ALA A 258 12.84 -18.14 -3.34
C ALA A 258 12.09 -19.44 -3.69
N LYS A 259 12.80 -20.57 -3.54
CA LYS A 259 12.19 -21.89 -3.44
C LYS A 259 11.41 -22.01 -2.13
N ASP A 260 10.45 -22.91 -2.08
CA ASP A 260 9.92 -23.37 -0.80
C ASP A 260 11.10 -23.87 0.06
N ASP A 261 11.13 -23.55 1.35
CA ASP A 261 12.26 -23.77 2.28
C ASP A 261 13.51 -22.90 2.05
N GLY A 262 13.51 -21.98 1.07
CA GLY A 262 14.63 -21.05 0.83
C GLY A 262 14.91 -20.16 2.05
N ILE A 263 16.15 -19.66 2.16
CA ILE A 263 16.54 -18.70 3.20
C ILE A 263 16.39 -17.29 2.63
N LEU A 264 15.70 -16.43 3.38
CA LEU A 264 15.56 -15.02 3.04
C LEU A 264 16.51 -14.18 3.90
N ILE A 265 17.33 -13.35 3.27
CA ILE A 265 18.17 -12.36 3.96
C ILE A 265 17.53 -10.99 3.73
N MET A 266 17.02 -10.40 4.80
CA MET A 266 16.41 -9.05 4.76
C MET A 266 17.40 -8.02 5.26
N VAL A 267 17.84 -7.13 4.36
CA VAL A 267 18.76 -6.04 4.68
C VAL A 267 17.94 -4.76 4.83
N SER A 268 17.79 -4.29 6.05
CA SER A 268 16.95 -3.14 6.40
C SER A 268 17.48 -2.49 7.66
N ASN A 269 17.65 -1.17 7.66
CA ASN A 269 18.24 -0.48 8.81
C ASN A 269 17.42 -0.65 10.09
N CYS A 270 16.08 -0.53 9.99
CA CYS A 270 15.15 -0.64 11.11
C CYS A 270 15.47 0.30 12.29
N GLY A 271 15.97 1.52 12.01
CA GLY A 271 16.36 2.48 13.04
C GLY A 271 15.24 2.93 13.99
N ASP A 272 13.97 2.82 13.56
CA ASP A 272 12.78 3.09 14.37
C ASP A 272 12.19 1.80 15.00
N GLY A 273 13.00 0.73 15.10
CA GLY A 273 12.65 -0.50 15.78
C GLY A 273 11.59 -1.36 15.04
N HIS A 274 10.58 -1.84 15.78
CA HIS A 274 9.57 -2.75 15.24
C HIS A 274 8.52 -2.07 14.35
N GLY A 275 8.23 -0.78 14.56
CA GLY A 275 7.28 0.00 13.75
C GLY A 275 5.79 -0.20 14.03
N GLY A 276 5.43 -1.11 14.95
CA GLY A 276 4.05 -1.36 15.39
C GLY A 276 4.02 -2.26 16.61
N GLU A 277 3.37 -1.81 17.70
CA GLU A 277 3.30 -2.59 18.96
C GLU A 277 2.57 -3.91 18.75
N GLY A 278 1.44 -3.89 18.03
CA GLY A 278 0.67 -5.11 17.73
C GLY A 278 1.45 -6.12 16.92
N PHE A 279 2.31 -5.66 15.99
CA PHE A 279 3.20 -6.49 15.20
C PHE A 279 4.30 -7.15 16.08
N TYR A 280 4.92 -6.36 16.96
CA TYR A 280 5.95 -6.85 17.87
C TYR A 280 5.43 -7.86 18.87
N GLU A 281 4.37 -7.51 19.61
CA GLU A 281 3.80 -8.37 20.64
C GLU A 281 3.24 -9.68 20.06
N ALA A 282 2.63 -9.64 18.87
CA ALA A 282 2.12 -10.85 18.23
C ALA A 282 3.24 -11.85 17.91
N LEU A 283 4.35 -11.40 17.33
CA LEU A 283 5.47 -12.26 16.96
C LEU A 283 6.31 -12.71 18.15
N LYS A 284 6.54 -11.81 19.13
CA LYS A 284 7.32 -12.13 20.33
C LYS A 284 6.65 -13.18 21.21
N ASN A 285 5.33 -13.11 21.35
CA ASN A 285 4.60 -13.95 22.30
C ASN A 285 4.02 -15.23 21.66
N CYS A 286 4.20 -15.46 20.35
CA CYS A 286 3.70 -16.67 19.72
C CYS A 286 4.58 -17.89 20.04
N SER A 287 3.94 -19.05 20.18
CA SER A 287 4.66 -20.34 20.33
C SER A 287 5.36 -20.75 19.04
N SER A 288 4.73 -20.47 17.92
CA SER A 288 5.27 -20.63 16.57
C SER A 288 4.51 -19.76 15.57
N PRO A 289 5.10 -19.43 14.40
CA PRO A 289 4.37 -18.74 13.32
C PRO A 289 3.12 -19.50 12.87
N ALA A 290 3.13 -20.83 12.90
CA ALA A 290 1.97 -21.65 12.52
C ALA A 290 0.82 -21.55 13.54
N ASP A 291 1.13 -21.55 14.84
CA ASP A 291 0.12 -21.38 15.90
C ASP A 291 -0.50 -19.99 15.81
N LEU A 292 0.32 -18.96 15.66
CA LEU A 292 -0.17 -17.58 15.48
C LEU A 292 -1.05 -17.45 14.23
N MET A 293 -0.66 -18.04 13.10
CA MET A 293 -1.47 -18.06 11.89
C MET A 293 -2.82 -18.76 12.13
N ALA A 294 -2.83 -19.88 12.84
CA ALA A 294 -4.05 -20.60 13.17
C ALA A 294 -5.00 -19.78 14.06
N GLU A 295 -4.47 -18.95 14.96
CA GLU A 295 -5.25 -18.01 15.76
C GLU A 295 -5.81 -16.86 14.91
N ILE A 296 -4.97 -16.26 14.06
CA ILE A 296 -5.37 -15.17 13.16
C ILE A 296 -6.52 -15.59 12.25
N LEU A 297 -6.44 -16.79 11.68
CA LEU A 297 -7.47 -17.29 10.75
C LEU A 297 -8.82 -17.55 11.42
N LYS A 298 -8.88 -17.65 12.77
CA LYS A 298 -10.13 -17.74 13.53
C LYS A 298 -10.77 -16.39 13.80
N VAL A 299 -10.05 -15.28 13.62
CA VAL A 299 -10.56 -13.92 13.90
C VAL A 299 -11.68 -13.59 12.91
N PRO A 300 -12.91 -13.30 13.38
CA PRO A 300 -14.00 -12.86 12.51
C PRO A 300 -13.65 -11.56 11.80
N GLN A 301 -14.22 -11.33 10.62
CA GLN A 301 -13.96 -10.16 9.79
C GLN A 301 -14.17 -8.83 10.53
N ASP A 302 -15.23 -8.73 11.33
CA ASP A 302 -15.60 -7.56 12.11
C ASP A 302 -14.77 -7.35 13.39
N GLN A 303 -13.90 -8.32 13.71
CA GLN A 303 -12.98 -8.28 14.84
C GLN A 303 -11.50 -8.18 14.42
N THR A 304 -11.26 -7.92 13.13
CA THR A 304 -9.90 -7.70 12.61
C THR A 304 -9.22 -6.58 13.39
N LYS A 305 -8.00 -6.84 13.86
CA LYS A 305 -7.21 -5.87 14.64
C LYS A 305 -6.33 -5.02 13.71
N PRO A 306 -5.99 -3.79 14.09
CA PRO A 306 -4.92 -3.04 13.43
C PRO A 306 -3.63 -3.86 13.37
N ASP A 307 -2.86 -3.71 12.29
CA ASP A 307 -1.59 -4.39 12.01
C ASP A 307 -1.70 -5.92 11.79
N GLN A 308 -2.88 -6.53 11.97
CA GLN A 308 -3.08 -7.98 11.83
C GLN A 308 -2.60 -8.50 10.47
N TRP A 309 -2.83 -7.77 9.39
CA TRP A 309 -2.39 -8.15 8.04
C TRP A 309 -0.87 -8.24 7.92
N GLU A 310 -0.12 -7.40 8.65
CA GLU A 310 1.33 -7.36 8.57
C GLU A 310 1.96 -8.58 9.26
N TYR A 311 1.58 -8.86 10.51
CA TYR A 311 2.10 -10.06 11.19
C TYR A 311 1.54 -11.36 10.61
N GLN A 312 0.35 -11.34 9.98
CA GLN A 312 -0.16 -12.49 9.22
C GLN A 312 0.72 -12.79 8.00
N ILE A 313 1.09 -11.77 7.23
CA ILE A 313 2.01 -11.93 6.09
C ILE A 313 3.38 -12.39 6.56
N GLN A 314 3.88 -11.83 7.67
CA GLN A 314 5.14 -12.25 8.26
C GLN A 314 5.10 -13.74 8.70
N CYS A 315 4.02 -14.18 9.34
CA CYS A 315 3.83 -15.60 9.70
C CYS A 315 3.84 -16.50 8.46
N ARG A 316 3.13 -16.12 7.39
CA ARG A 316 3.14 -16.87 6.13
C ARG A 316 4.56 -17.07 5.61
N ILE A 317 5.37 -16.03 5.63
CA ILE A 317 6.78 -16.10 5.21
C ILE A 317 7.57 -17.03 6.13
N LEU A 318 7.45 -16.86 7.45
CA LEU A 318 8.19 -17.65 8.44
C LEU A 318 7.78 -19.13 8.49
N MET A 319 6.58 -19.48 8.05
CA MET A 319 6.14 -20.86 7.92
C MET A 319 6.82 -21.61 6.78
N GLN A 320 7.36 -20.91 5.79
CA GLN A 320 7.97 -21.48 4.59
C GLN A 320 9.46 -21.19 4.50
N HIS A 321 9.94 -20.14 5.18
CA HIS A 321 11.29 -19.62 5.01
C HIS A 321 11.94 -19.29 6.35
N LYS A 322 13.21 -19.56 6.47
CA LYS A 322 14.05 -18.96 7.50
C LYS A 322 14.42 -17.55 7.07
N VAL A 323 14.25 -16.60 7.97
CA VAL A 323 14.60 -15.20 7.72
C VAL A 323 15.80 -14.80 8.57
N ILE A 324 16.81 -14.19 7.93
CA ILE A 324 17.98 -13.62 8.58
C ILE A 324 17.92 -12.10 8.35
N TYR A 325 17.88 -11.30 9.42
CA TYR A 325 17.96 -9.87 9.34
C TYR A 325 19.41 -9.37 9.40
N VAL A 326 19.72 -8.40 8.54
CA VAL A 326 20.87 -7.52 8.64
C VAL A 326 20.33 -6.12 8.93
N MET A 327 20.55 -5.63 10.14
CA MET A 327 19.93 -4.41 10.65
C MET A 327 20.85 -3.65 11.62
N CYS A 328 20.44 -2.45 12.04
CA CYS A 328 21.19 -1.69 13.03
C CYS A 328 21.37 -2.49 14.34
N GLU A 329 22.50 -2.26 15.00
CA GLU A 329 22.89 -3.00 16.21
C GLU A 329 21.89 -2.83 17.36
N GLU A 330 21.37 -1.63 17.52
CA GLU A 330 20.46 -1.23 18.60
C GLU A 330 19.23 -2.14 18.72
N HIS A 331 18.68 -2.60 17.59
CA HIS A 331 17.42 -3.35 17.55
C HIS A 331 17.56 -4.87 17.28
N ARG A 332 18.79 -5.40 17.20
CA ARG A 332 19.04 -6.82 16.95
C ARG A 332 18.42 -7.73 18.01
N LYS A 333 18.52 -7.35 19.29
CA LYS A 333 17.93 -8.11 20.40
C LYS A 333 16.40 -8.20 20.25
N MET A 334 15.78 -7.10 19.89
CA MET A 334 14.32 -7.04 19.62
C MET A 334 13.93 -8.01 18.49
N ALA A 335 14.68 -8.03 17.38
CA ALA A 335 14.43 -8.98 16.29
C ALA A 335 14.59 -10.44 16.72
N GLN A 336 15.58 -10.73 17.58
CA GLN A 336 15.77 -12.08 18.16
C GLN A 336 14.60 -12.47 19.09
N GLU A 337 14.07 -11.54 19.88
CA GLU A 337 12.87 -11.76 20.71
C GLU A 337 11.63 -12.08 19.86
N MET A 338 11.55 -11.57 18.63
CA MET A 338 10.51 -11.90 17.66
C MET A 338 10.77 -13.19 16.87
N GLY A 339 11.82 -13.94 17.22
CA GLY A 339 12.14 -15.24 16.60
C GLY A 339 12.99 -15.18 15.33
N PHE A 340 13.54 -14.02 14.96
CA PHE A 340 14.39 -13.89 13.78
C PHE A 340 15.86 -14.24 14.07
N ALA A 341 16.54 -14.83 13.08
CA ALA A 341 18.00 -14.87 13.05
C ALA A 341 18.52 -13.47 12.67
N VAL A 342 19.66 -13.07 13.22
CA VAL A 342 20.28 -11.77 12.98
C VAL A 342 21.76 -11.96 12.68
N ALA A 343 22.27 -11.19 11.72
CA ALA A 343 23.68 -11.14 11.36
C ALA A 343 24.21 -9.70 11.46
N ASN A 344 25.52 -9.55 11.62
CA ASN A 344 26.16 -8.23 11.75
C ASN A 344 26.24 -7.50 10.40
N ASP A 345 26.42 -8.26 9.34
CA ASP A 345 26.48 -7.76 7.97
C ASP A 345 25.99 -8.81 6.95
N VAL A 346 25.96 -8.41 5.69
CA VAL A 346 25.48 -9.28 4.60
C VAL A 346 26.38 -10.51 4.39
N ASN A 347 27.69 -10.38 4.63
CA ASN A 347 28.62 -11.51 4.45
C ASN A 347 28.36 -12.58 5.51
N GLU A 348 28.22 -12.20 6.78
CA GLU A 348 27.87 -13.12 7.86
C GLU A 348 26.51 -13.80 7.59
N ALA A 349 25.50 -13.03 7.20
CA ALA A 349 24.18 -13.58 6.84
C ALA A 349 24.29 -14.60 5.71
N LEU A 350 25.11 -14.30 4.70
CA LEU A 350 25.33 -15.18 3.56
C LEU A 350 26.10 -16.45 3.98
N GLU A 351 27.12 -16.33 4.83
CA GLU A 351 27.84 -17.49 5.38
C GLU A 351 26.92 -18.41 6.18
N MET A 352 26.03 -17.84 7.03
CA MET A 352 25.01 -18.59 7.75
C MET A 352 24.08 -19.34 6.79
N ALA A 353 23.62 -18.68 5.73
CA ALA A 353 22.73 -19.27 4.74
C ALA A 353 23.42 -20.36 3.89
N ILE A 354 24.66 -20.13 3.43
CA ILE A 354 25.44 -21.11 2.66
C ILE A 354 25.78 -22.34 3.49
N LYS A 355 26.07 -22.19 4.78
CA LYS A 355 26.30 -23.31 5.69
C LYS A 355 25.10 -24.28 5.74
N GLU A 356 23.90 -23.75 5.58
CA GLU A 356 22.66 -24.54 5.62
C GLU A 356 22.25 -25.05 4.23
N LYS A 357 22.38 -24.23 3.18
CA LYS A 357 21.95 -24.55 1.81
C LYS A 357 23.04 -25.16 0.92
N GLY A 358 24.29 -25.14 1.38
CA GLY A 358 25.43 -25.64 0.62
C GLY A 358 26.10 -24.61 -0.26
N LYS A 359 27.34 -24.91 -0.71
CA LYS A 359 28.18 -23.99 -1.49
C LYS A 359 27.68 -23.74 -2.91
N ASP A 360 26.87 -24.64 -3.45
CA ASP A 360 26.29 -24.56 -4.79
C ASP A 360 24.89 -23.90 -4.78
N ALA A 361 24.49 -23.30 -3.65
CA ALA A 361 23.22 -22.62 -3.49
C ALA A 361 23.05 -21.50 -4.56
N HIS A 362 21.88 -21.48 -5.20
CA HIS A 362 21.53 -20.40 -6.09
C HIS A 362 21.08 -19.19 -5.29
N ILE A 363 21.70 -18.03 -5.55
CA ILE A 363 21.44 -16.79 -4.84
C ILE A 363 20.76 -15.81 -5.80
N SER A 364 19.63 -15.23 -5.35
CA SER A 364 19.00 -14.09 -6.00
C SER A 364 19.17 -12.84 -5.13
N ILE A 365 19.53 -11.71 -5.75
CA ILE A 365 19.69 -10.42 -5.07
C ILE A 365 18.68 -9.44 -5.65
N ILE A 366 17.88 -8.82 -4.78
CA ILE A 366 16.83 -7.87 -5.08
C ILE A 366 17.17 -6.55 -4.38
N PRO A 367 17.87 -5.62 -5.06
CA PRO A 367 18.37 -4.39 -4.43
C PRO A 367 17.26 -3.47 -3.88
N ASP A 368 16.05 -3.53 -4.46
CA ASP A 368 14.86 -2.82 -3.98
C ASP A 368 13.63 -3.71 -4.17
N GLY A 369 13.24 -4.40 -3.10
CA GLY A 369 12.10 -5.31 -3.10
C GLY A 369 10.74 -4.62 -3.05
N VAL A 370 10.70 -3.30 -2.86
CA VAL A 370 9.45 -2.52 -2.87
C VAL A 370 9.11 -2.04 -4.28
N SER A 371 10.14 -1.68 -5.06
CA SER A 371 9.95 -1.09 -6.40
C SER A 371 9.87 -2.15 -7.52
N VAL A 372 10.20 -3.41 -7.22
CA VAL A 372 10.19 -4.50 -8.20
C VAL A 372 9.03 -5.46 -7.96
N MET A 373 8.45 -5.96 -9.03
CA MET A 373 7.46 -7.04 -8.98
C MET A 373 8.10 -8.35 -9.40
N VAL A 374 8.47 -9.16 -8.42
CA VAL A 374 9.03 -10.49 -8.68
C VAL A 374 7.89 -11.48 -8.90
N LYS A 375 7.86 -12.10 -10.07
CA LYS A 375 6.96 -13.23 -10.37
C LYS A 375 7.73 -14.53 -10.15
N LYS A 376 7.14 -15.46 -9.37
CA LYS A 376 7.74 -16.79 -9.15
C LYS A 376 8.02 -17.46 -10.51
N PRO A 377 9.22 -18.02 -10.75
CA PRO A 377 9.51 -18.78 -11.96
C PRO A 377 8.61 -20.02 -12.02
N GLU A 378 8.24 -20.41 -13.25
CA GLU A 378 7.44 -21.62 -13.50
C GLU A 378 8.22 -22.90 -13.22
#